data_98a923966ee2d9cce244a4e3f09fe913
#
_entry.id   98a923966ee2d9cce244a4e3f09fe913
#
_cell.length_a   1.000
_cell.length_b   1.000
_cell.length_c   1.000
_cell.angle_alpha   90.00
_cell.angle_beta   90.00
_cell.angle_gamma   90.00
#
_symmetry.space_group_name_H-M   'P 1'
#
loop_
_entity.id
_entity.type
_entity.pdbx_description
1 polymer ?
#
loop_
_entity_poly.entity_id
_entity_poly.type
_entity_poly.pdbx_seq_one_letter_code
_entity_poly.pdbx_strand_id
1 'polypeptide(L)'
;MLSGESAVGKYPVESVAMMARIVSETERHIKENLESEFHERPSHLSIAETICEATAHAANDLDLRGIALFTESGATARKLSKYHPSAPIFALSPVEVTVNRLNLLWGTTPIRCPKANTTEAMVDLAEKLLEKGGYVRPREVIAIVAGTRTKSGSTNFLRLHVMGENAASQPHPSAATQSAPAGKKRAARSARSLEAQKPEFSEAARSLAAKY
;
A
#
# COMPACT_ATOMS: atom_id res chain seq x y z
N MET A 1 11.16 -19.37 13.31
CA MET A 1 12.53 -19.35 12.72
C MET A 1 12.89 -20.77 12.35
N LEU A 2 13.44 -21.01 11.16
CA LEU A 2 14.00 -22.29 10.73
C LEU A 2 15.52 -22.25 10.83
N SER A 3 16.14 -23.37 11.17
CA SER A 3 17.58 -23.49 11.32
C SER A 3 18.02 -24.90 10.89
N GLY A 4 18.33 -25.78 11.84
CA GLY A 4 18.74 -27.15 11.55
C GLY A 4 17.70 -27.97 10.79
N GLU A 5 16.42 -27.71 11.01
CA GLU A 5 15.30 -28.41 10.36
C GLU A 5 15.36 -28.34 8.84
N SER A 6 15.77 -27.18 8.30
CA SER A 6 15.88 -26.95 6.85
C SER A 6 17.29 -27.15 6.30
N ALA A 7 18.34 -27.09 7.16
CA ALA A 7 19.74 -27.19 6.72
C ALA A 7 20.28 -28.63 6.74
N VAL A 8 19.99 -29.37 7.77
CA VAL A 8 20.51 -30.77 8.01
C VAL A 8 19.43 -31.70 8.47
N GLY A 9 18.22 -31.25 8.68
CA GLY A 9 17.10 -32.05 9.13
C GLY A 9 16.65 -33.10 8.11
N LYS A 10 15.86 -34.07 8.58
CA LYS A 10 15.36 -35.17 7.76
C LYS A 10 14.25 -34.76 6.80
N TYR A 11 13.55 -33.63 7.08
CA TYR A 11 12.38 -33.12 6.34
C TYR A 11 12.50 -31.62 6.01
N PRO A 12 13.49 -31.22 5.23
CA PRO A 12 13.74 -29.79 5.00
C PRO A 12 12.61 -29.09 4.20
N VAL A 13 12.05 -29.76 3.21
CA VAL A 13 10.97 -29.22 2.38
C VAL A 13 9.69 -29.06 3.19
N GLU A 14 9.34 -30.06 3.96
CA GLU A 14 8.14 -30.06 4.83
C GLU A 14 8.25 -29.00 5.93
N SER A 15 9.43 -28.76 6.46
CA SER A 15 9.69 -27.72 7.46
C SER A 15 9.44 -26.34 6.88
N VAL A 16 9.92 -26.06 5.68
CA VAL A 16 9.66 -24.79 4.98
C VAL A 16 8.19 -24.66 4.61
N ALA A 17 7.56 -25.73 4.11
CA ALA A 17 6.14 -25.73 3.78
C ALA A 17 5.24 -25.48 5.01
N MET A 18 5.60 -26.04 6.17
CA MET A 18 4.89 -25.80 7.42
C MET A 18 5.04 -24.32 7.85
N MET A 19 6.25 -23.79 7.80
CA MET A 19 6.49 -22.37 8.12
C MET A 19 5.70 -21.45 7.20
N ALA A 20 5.66 -21.72 5.90
CA ALA A 20 4.88 -20.93 4.94
C ALA A 20 3.37 -20.94 5.29
N ARG A 21 2.81 -22.09 5.69
CA ARG A 21 1.42 -22.18 6.16
C ARG A 21 1.18 -21.37 7.43
N ILE A 22 2.09 -21.44 8.40
CA ILE A 22 2.00 -20.67 9.65
C ILE A 22 2.02 -19.17 9.35
N VAL A 23 2.95 -18.73 8.50
CA VAL A 23 3.04 -17.30 8.08
C VAL A 23 1.76 -16.85 7.42
N SER A 24 1.25 -17.59 6.43
CA SER A 24 0.01 -17.24 5.72
C SER A 24 -1.19 -17.15 6.65
N GLU A 25 -1.31 -18.08 7.61
CA GLU A 25 -2.41 -18.07 8.58
C GLU A 25 -2.30 -16.90 9.56
N THR A 26 -1.08 -16.60 10.02
CA THR A 26 -0.81 -15.45 10.89
C THR A 26 -1.12 -14.13 10.18
N GLU A 27 -0.68 -13.97 8.92
CA GLU A 27 -0.95 -12.76 8.14
C GLU A 27 -2.46 -12.57 7.88
N ARG A 28 -3.20 -13.66 7.65
CA ARG A 28 -4.65 -13.59 7.52
C ARG A 28 -5.31 -13.08 8.81
N HIS A 29 -4.93 -13.63 9.95
CA HIS A 29 -5.44 -13.18 11.26
C HIS A 29 -5.07 -11.73 11.57
N ILE A 30 -3.85 -11.34 11.28
CA ILE A 30 -3.39 -9.96 11.42
C ILE A 30 -4.26 -9.03 10.56
N LYS A 31 -4.49 -9.36 9.30
CA LYS A 31 -5.31 -8.56 8.39
C LYS A 31 -6.76 -8.39 8.86
N GLU A 32 -7.33 -9.43 9.47
CA GLU A 32 -8.70 -9.41 10.01
C GLU A 32 -8.82 -8.59 11.32
N ASN A 33 -7.73 -8.45 12.09
CA ASN A 33 -7.76 -7.85 13.43
C ASN A 33 -7.00 -6.52 13.55
N LEU A 34 -6.25 -6.12 12.50
CA LEU A 34 -5.39 -4.93 12.52
C LEU A 34 -6.13 -3.62 12.18
N GLU A 35 -7.33 -3.40 12.73
CA GLU A 35 -7.83 -2.02 12.80
C GLU A 35 -7.13 -1.18 13.89
N SER A 36 -6.22 -1.72 14.71
CA SER A 36 -5.76 -1.03 15.91
C SER A 36 -4.31 -1.19 16.37
N GLU A 37 -3.41 -1.84 15.65
CA GLU A 37 -2.01 -1.80 16.09
C GLU A 37 -1.32 -0.53 15.60
N PHE A 38 -1.25 0.43 16.52
CA PHE A 38 -0.49 1.67 16.43
C PHE A 38 0.97 1.36 16.16
N HIS A 39 1.40 1.54 14.92
CA HIS A 39 2.81 1.83 14.71
C HIS A 39 3.08 3.16 15.40
N GLU A 40 4.05 3.20 16.32
CA GLU A 40 4.55 4.45 16.87
C GLU A 40 4.90 5.37 15.70
N ARG A 41 4.05 6.37 15.46
CA ARG A 41 4.27 7.33 14.39
C ARG A 41 5.44 8.20 14.79
N PRO A 42 6.51 8.27 14.01
CA PRO A 42 7.55 9.27 14.23
C PRO A 42 6.91 10.66 14.22
N SER A 43 7.38 11.55 15.07
CA SER A 43 6.85 12.91 15.17
C SER A 43 6.92 13.71 13.88
N HIS A 44 7.81 13.31 12.96
CA HIS A 44 7.98 13.92 11.63
C HIS A 44 8.27 12.85 10.58
N LEU A 45 7.39 12.72 9.61
CA LEU A 45 7.58 11.88 8.44
C LEU A 45 8.28 12.67 7.33
N SER A 46 9.17 12.01 6.58
CA SER A 46 9.67 12.56 5.33
C SER A 46 8.57 12.52 4.25
N ILE A 47 8.70 13.35 3.20
CA ILE A 47 7.77 13.33 2.05
C ILE A 47 7.59 11.92 1.50
N ALA A 48 8.68 11.16 1.36
CA ALA A 48 8.62 9.78 0.86
C ALA A 48 7.85 8.84 1.79
N GLU A 49 7.95 9.00 3.10
CA GLU A 49 7.19 8.22 4.09
C GLU A 49 5.71 8.57 4.05
N THR A 50 5.38 9.86 4.01
CA THR A 50 4.00 10.34 3.88
C THR A 50 3.34 9.79 2.61
N ILE A 51 4.05 9.76 1.47
CA ILE A 51 3.53 9.19 0.22
C ILE A 51 3.34 7.68 0.35
N CYS A 52 4.26 6.95 0.99
CA CYS A 52 4.11 5.53 1.22
C CYS A 52 2.90 5.23 2.13
N GLU A 53 2.72 5.99 3.20
CA GLU A 53 1.57 5.87 4.10
C GLU A 53 0.26 6.14 3.35
N ALA A 54 0.17 7.26 2.62
CA ALA A 54 -0.99 7.61 1.82
C ALA A 54 -1.30 6.56 0.75
N THR A 55 -0.26 5.96 0.13
CA THR A 55 -0.43 4.88 -0.84
C THR A 55 -1.00 3.62 -0.19
N ALA A 56 -0.53 3.26 1.01
CA ALA A 56 -1.04 2.10 1.73
C ALA A 56 -2.50 2.29 2.15
N HIS A 57 -2.87 3.49 2.62
CA HIS A 57 -4.27 3.82 2.90
C HIS A 57 -5.14 3.76 1.64
N ALA A 58 -4.71 4.40 0.55
CA ALA A 58 -5.43 4.35 -0.72
C ALA A 58 -5.61 2.92 -1.25
N ALA A 59 -4.63 2.03 -1.01
CA ALA A 59 -4.73 0.63 -1.40
C ALA A 59 -5.87 -0.09 -0.68
N ASN A 60 -6.08 0.22 0.60
CA ASN A 60 -7.15 -0.36 1.40
C ASN A 60 -8.52 0.24 1.06
N ASP A 61 -8.59 1.58 0.91
CA ASP A 61 -9.85 2.31 0.71
C ASP A 61 -10.46 2.09 -0.67
N LEU A 62 -9.62 1.91 -1.70
CA LEU A 62 -10.04 1.81 -3.10
C LEU A 62 -9.92 0.39 -3.68
N ASP A 63 -9.54 -0.59 -2.88
CA ASP A 63 -9.30 -1.97 -3.32
C ASP A 63 -8.39 -2.01 -4.57
N LEU A 64 -7.24 -1.32 -4.47
CA LEU A 64 -6.31 -1.21 -5.60
C LEU A 64 -5.82 -2.58 -6.04
N ARG A 65 -5.78 -2.81 -7.36
CA ARG A 65 -5.27 -4.06 -7.92
C ARG A 65 -3.76 -4.23 -7.75
N GLY A 66 -3.04 -3.12 -7.63
CA GLY A 66 -1.60 -3.11 -7.44
C GLY A 66 -1.01 -1.73 -7.28
N ILE A 67 0.24 -1.69 -6.84
CA ILE A 67 1.01 -0.46 -6.68
C ILE A 67 2.25 -0.56 -7.57
N ALA A 68 2.29 0.23 -8.66
CA ALA A 68 3.47 0.37 -9.52
C ALA A 68 4.44 1.38 -8.89
N LEU A 69 5.57 0.92 -8.39
CA LEU A 69 6.52 1.76 -7.67
C LEU A 69 7.84 1.83 -8.42
N PHE A 70 8.22 3.03 -8.88
CA PHE A 70 9.51 3.26 -9.54
C PHE A 70 10.60 3.56 -8.52
N THR A 71 11.71 2.82 -8.60
CA THR A 71 12.82 2.99 -7.66
C THR A 71 14.17 2.63 -8.29
N GLU A 72 15.20 3.42 -8.06
CA GLU A 72 16.57 3.09 -8.49
C GLU A 72 17.34 2.36 -7.38
N SER A 73 17.17 2.77 -6.12
CA SER A 73 17.91 2.21 -4.97
C SER A 73 17.12 1.19 -4.14
N GLY A 74 15.81 1.07 -4.37
CA GLY A 74 14.92 0.24 -3.57
C GLY A 74 14.46 0.88 -2.25
N ALA A 75 14.87 2.11 -1.94
CA ALA A 75 14.58 2.75 -0.66
C ALA A 75 13.07 2.96 -0.44
N THR A 76 12.34 3.42 -1.48
CA THR A 76 10.90 3.63 -1.40
C THR A 76 10.14 2.31 -1.29
N ALA A 77 10.57 1.29 -2.03
CA ALA A 77 9.95 -0.05 -1.93
C ALA A 77 10.08 -0.63 -0.52
N ARG A 78 11.25 -0.44 0.11
CA ARG A 78 11.47 -0.86 1.50
C ARG A 78 10.57 -0.11 2.48
N LYS A 79 10.35 1.19 2.26
CA LYS A 79 9.43 1.99 3.10
C LYS A 79 7.99 1.54 2.92
N LEU A 80 7.53 1.41 1.68
CA LEU A 80 6.15 1.01 1.37
C LEU A 80 5.84 -0.42 1.86
N SER A 81 6.77 -1.36 1.68
CA SER A 81 6.64 -2.75 2.16
C SER A 81 6.38 -2.85 3.67
N LYS A 82 6.90 -1.91 4.48
CA LYS A 82 6.67 -1.87 5.93
C LYS A 82 5.25 -1.52 6.33
N TYR A 83 4.51 -0.84 5.46
CA TYR A 83 3.10 -0.51 5.71
C TYR A 83 2.16 -1.66 5.38
N HIS A 84 2.66 -2.77 4.83
CA HIS A 84 1.89 -3.96 4.47
C HIS A 84 0.58 -3.64 3.74
N PRO A 85 0.63 -2.88 2.62
CA PRO A 85 -0.58 -2.51 1.89
C PRO A 85 -1.34 -3.76 1.43
N SER A 86 -2.67 -3.66 1.33
CA SER A 86 -3.52 -4.77 0.86
C SER A 86 -3.24 -5.16 -0.60
N ALA A 87 -2.75 -4.21 -1.41
CA ALA A 87 -2.40 -4.42 -2.80
C ALA A 87 -0.93 -4.85 -2.98
N PRO A 88 -0.60 -5.74 -3.93
CA PRO A 88 0.77 -6.13 -4.23
C PRO A 88 1.60 -4.95 -4.74
N ILE A 89 2.88 -4.91 -4.37
CA ILE A 89 3.84 -3.88 -4.79
C ILE A 89 4.62 -4.40 -6.00
N PHE A 90 4.44 -3.79 -7.16
CA PHE A 90 5.24 -4.02 -8.36
C PHE A 90 6.38 -3.01 -8.42
N ALA A 91 7.57 -3.42 -7.99
CA ALA A 91 8.72 -2.52 -7.89
C ALA A 91 9.52 -2.51 -9.20
N LEU A 92 9.37 -1.42 -9.95
CA LEU A 92 9.99 -1.20 -11.25
C LEU A 92 11.36 -0.54 -11.08
N SER A 93 12.42 -1.20 -11.54
CA SER A 93 13.77 -0.67 -11.42
C SER A 93 14.62 -0.91 -12.68
N PRO A 94 15.40 0.09 -13.12
CA PRO A 94 16.38 -0.09 -14.19
C PRO A 94 17.68 -0.77 -13.71
N VAL A 95 17.86 -0.89 -12.38
CA VAL A 95 19.09 -1.38 -11.76
C VAL A 95 18.94 -2.84 -11.35
N GLU A 96 19.67 -3.75 -11.99
CA GLU A 96 19.59 -5.18 -11.76
C GLU A 96 19.88 -5.62 -10.32
N VAL A 97 20.91 -5.05 -9.70
CA VAL A 97 21.25 -5.33 -8.30
C VAL A 97 20.09 -4.95 -7.36
N THR A 98 19.40 -3.86 -7.68
CA THR A 98 18.21 -3.43 -6.92
C THR A 98 17.06 -4.42 -7.12
N VAL A 99 16.77 -4.84 -8.34
CA VAL A 99 15.76 -5.86 -8.64
C VAL A 99 15.99 -7.13 -7.82
N ASN A 100 17.23 -7.61 -7.77
CA ASN A 100 17.57 -8.81 -6.98
C ASN A 100 17.33 -8.62 -5.48
N ARG A 101 17.67 -7.46 -4.92
CA ARG A 101 17.46 -7.15 -3.50
C ARG A 101 15.99 -6.98 -3.13
N LEU A 102 15.18 -6.50 -4.05
CA LEU A 102 13.75 -6.26 -3.82
C LEU A 102 12.96 -7.55 -3.60
N ASN A 103 13.46 -8.71 -4.07
CA ASN A 103 12.85 -10.02 -3.81
C ASN A 103 12.76 -10.37 -2.31
N LEU A 104 13.53 -9.71 -1.46
CA LEU A 104 13.52 -9.93 -0.01
C LEU A 104 12.47 -9.08 0.73
N LEU A 105 11.75 -8.20 0.02
CA LEU A 105 10.77 -7.33 0.63
C LEU A 105 9.37 -7.97 0.59
N TRP A 106 8.66 -7.82 1.70
CA TRP A 106 7.28 -8.31 1.83
C TRP A 106 6.36 -7.69 0.77
N GLY A 107 5.50 -8.53 0.18
CA GLY A 107 4.48 -8.10 -0.78
C GLY A 107 5.02 -7.49 -2.08
N THR A 108 6.33 -7.64 -2.36
CA THR A 108 7.00 -6.96 -3.46
C THR A 108 7.37 -7.93 -4.59
N THR A 109 6.91 -7.64 -5.79
CA THR A 109 7.33 -8.30 -7.03
C THR A 109 8.22 -7.34 -7.83
N PRO A 110 9.53 -7.57 -7.89
CA PRO A 110 10.42 -6.71 -8.65
C PRO A 110 10.31 -6.97 -10.15
N ILE A 111 10.30 -5.88 -10.93
CA ILE A 111 10.25 -5.92 -12.38
C ILE A 111 11.38 -5.06 -12.95
N ARG A 112 12.22 -5.64 -13.80
CA ARG A 112 13.22 -4.88 -14.51
C ARG A 112 12.58 -4.05 -15.61
N CYS A 113 12.93 -2.77 -15.70
CA CYS A 113 12.38 -1.85 -16.69
C CYS A 113 13.45 -0.87 -17.18
N PRO A 114 13.28 -0.26 -18.36
CA PRO A 114 14.10 0.88 -18.77
C PRO A 114 13.86 2.09 -17.85
N LYS A 115 14.81 3.01 -17.83
CA LYS A 115 14.66 4.27 -17.09
C LYS A 115 13.60 5.14 -17.78
N ALA A 116 12.61 5.59 -17.04
CA ALA A 116 11.62 6.57 -17.47
C ALA A 116 11.93 7.93 -16.83
N ASN A 117 11.95 8.99 -17.65
CA ASN A 117 12.37 10.31 -17.20
C ASN A 117 11.19 11.30 -17.04
N THR A 118 10.03 10.96 -17.55
CA THR A 118 8.80 11.78 -17.41
C THR A 118 7.71 10.99 -16.73
N THR A 119 6.76 11.70 -16.14
CA THR A 119 5.62 11.11 -15.45
C THR A 119 4.77 10.26 -16.41
N GLU A 120 4.54 10.80 -17.61
CA GLU A 120 3.76 10.15 -18.66
C GLU A 120 4.45 8.83 -19.09
N ALA A 121 5.76 8.87 -19.34
CA ALA A 121 6.52 7.68 -19.68
C ALA A 121 6.51 6.63 -18.55
N MET A 122 6.44 7.05 -17.28
CA MET A 122 6.28 6.13 -16.14
C MET A 122 4.90 5.48 -16.15
N VAL A 123 3.84 6.24 -16.43
CA VAL A 123 2.48 5.71 -16.53
C VAL A 123 2.39 4.67 -17.65
N ASP A 124 2.80 5.04 -18.87
CA ASP A 124 2.78 4.14 -20.03
C ASP A 124 3.60 2.86 -19.80
N LEU A 125 4.76 3.01 -19.16
CA LEU A 125 5.63 1.88 -18.85
C LEU A 125 5.01 0.96 -17.78
N ALA A 126 4.39 1.52 -16.75
CA ALA A 126 3.68 0.75 -15.73
C ALA A 126 2.52 -0.03 -16.34
N GLU A 127 1.66 0.61 -17.13
CA GLU A 127 0.55 -0.04 -17.84
C GLU A 127 1.06 -1.21 -18.67
N LYS A 128 2.01 -0.94 -19.58
CA LYS A 128 2.56 -1.94 -20.49
C LYS A 128 3.15 -3.15 -19.77
N LEU A 129 3.91 -2.93 -18.69
CA LEU A 129 4.58 -4.02 -17.97
C LEU A 129 3.60 -4.84 -17.14
N LEU A 130 2.64 -4.17 -16.48
CA LEU A 130 1.67 -4.85 -15.61
C LEU A 130 0.64 -5.62 -16.45
N GLU A 131 0.19 -5.07 -17.56
CA GLU A 131 -0.71 -5.75 -18.50
C GLU A 131 -0.02 -6.95 -19.15
N LYS A 132 1.19 -6.76 -19.69
CA LYS A 132 1.99 -7.84 -20.30
C LYS A 132 2.30 -8.96 -19.31
N GLY A 133 2.54 -8.63 -18.04
CA GLY A 133 2.77 -9.61 -16.98
C GLY A 133 1.49 -10.32 -16.51
N GLY A 134 0.31 -9.91 -16.97
CA GLY A 134 -0.98 -10.46 -16.53
C GLY A 134 -1.35 -10.10 -15.09
N TYR A 135 -0.68 -9.10 -14.51
CA TYR A 135 -0.90 -8.69 -13.12
C TYR A 135 -2.16 -7.85 -12.94
N VAL A 136 -2.45 -7.00 -13.93
CA VAL A 136 -3.56 -6.04 -13.91
C VAL A 136 -4.30 -6.09 -15.23
N ARG A 137 -5.61 -5.90 -15.19
CA ARG A 137 -6.52 -5.90 -16.36
C ARG A 137 -6.97 -4.47 -16.69
N PRO A 138 -7.43 -4.22 -17.93
CA PRO A 138 -8.09 -2.96 -18.27
C PRO A 138 -9.24 -2.62 -17.31
N ARG A 139 -9.37 -1.35 -16.96
CA ARG A 139 -10.33 -0.76 -16.01
C ARG A 139 -10.06 -1.05 -14.53
N GLU A 140 -9.05 -1.83 -14.18
CA GLU A 140 -8.64 -1.96 -12.78
C GLU A 140 -7.83 -0.72 -12.36
N VAL A 141 -7.92 -0.35 -11.08
CA VAL A 141 -7.25 0.83 -10.52
C VAL A 141 -5.92 0.42 -9.91
N ILE A 142 -4.88 1.19 -10.20
CA ILE A 142 -3.56 1.04 -9.60
C ILE A 142 -3.08 2.36 -8.99
N ALA A 143 -2.16 2.28 -8.04
CA ALA A 143 -1.37 3.43 -7.62
C ALA A 143 -0.04 3.44 -8.36
N ILE A 144 0.41 4.60 -8.80
CA ILE A 144 1.75 4.81 -9.38
C ILE A 144 2.53 5.72 -8.44
N VAL A 145 3.64 5.21 -7.92
CA VAL A 145 4.52 5.92 -6.98
C VAL A 145 5.89 6.11 -7.59
N ALA A 146 6.37 7.34 -7.61
CA ALA A 146 7.65 7.68 -8.21
C ALA A 146 8.32 8.91 -7.57
N GLY A 147 9.58 9.12 -7.89
CA GLY A 147 10.29 10.37 -7.68
C GLY A 147 10.48 11.12 -8.98
N THR A 148 10.06 12.36 -9.06
CA THR A 148 10.22 13.21 -10.26
C THR A 148 11.61 13.82 -10.40
N ARG A 149 12.50 13.64 -9.44
CA ARG A 149 13.87 14.14 -9.46
C ARG A 149 14.88 13.01 -9.59
N THR A 150 15.99 13.27 -10.29
CA THR A 150 17.10 12.36 -10.54
C THR A 150 17.90 11.93 -9.31
N LYS A 151 17.59 12.47 -8.12
CA LYS A 151 18.29 12.08 -6.89
C LYS A 151 17.56 10.91 -6.21
N SER A 152 18.30 9.87 -5.86
CA SER A 152 17.82 8.76 -5.05
C SER A 152 17.13 9.26 -3.77
N GLY A 153 15.93 8.74 -3.44
CA GLY A 153 15.18 9.15 -2.27
C GLY A 153 14.22 10.32 -2.49
N SER A 154 14.03 10.79 -3.72
CA SER A 154 13.15 11.93 -4.07
C SER A 154 11.69 11.54 -4.36
N THR A 155 11.19 10.47 -3.77
CA THR A 155 9.77 10.08 -3.93
C THR A 155 8.86 11.20 -3.49
N ASN A 156 8.11 11.77 -4.45
CA ASN A 156 7.25 12.93 -4.24
C ASN A 156 5.98 12.89 -5.10
N PHE A 157 5.69 11.75 -5.72
CA PHE A 157 4.60 11.59 -6.66
C PHE A 157 3.79 10.34 -6.32
N LEU A 158 2.48 10.51 -6.19
CA LEU A 158 1.47 9.46 -6.11
C LEU A 158 0.37 9.79 -7.11
N ARG A 159 0.04 8.86 -7.99
CA ARG A 159 -1.07 8.96 -8.92
C ARG A 159 -1.93 7.71 -8.81
N LEU A 160 -3.23 7.90 -8.67
CA LEU A 160 -4.21 6.86 -8.89
C LEU A 160 -4.54 6.81 -10.37
N HIS A 161 -4.52 5.63 -10.97
CA HIS A 161 -4.63 5.46 -12.40
C HIS A 161 -5.53 4.28 -12.75
N VAL A 162 -6.46 4.50 -13.66
CA VAL A 162 -7.32 3.45 -14.21
C VAL A 162 -6.65 2.89 -15.46
N MET A 163 -6.40 1.60 -15.49
CA MET A 163 -5.73 0.92 -16.60
C MET A 163 -6.52 1.06 -17.90
N GLY A 164 -5.83 1.49 -18.97
CA GLY A 164 -6.43 1.71 -20.29
C GLY A 164 -7.11 3.06 -20.49
N GLU A 165 -7.11 3.95 -19.50
CA GLU A 165 -7.49 5.34 -19.68
C GLU A 165 -6.25 6.16 -20.09
N ASN A 166 -6.08 6.38 -21.39
CA ASN A 166 -5.05 7.27 -21.90
C ASN A 166 -5.20 8.66 -21.28
N ALA A 167 -4.08 9.29 -20.91
CA ALA A 167 -4.01 10.61 -20.28
C ALA A 167 -4.73 11.75 -21.06
N ALA A 168 -5.14 11.50 -22.30
CA ALA A 168 -5.89 12.42 -23.16
C ALA A 168 -7.39 12.51 -22.84
N SER A 169 -7.95 11.66 -22.00
CA SER A 169 -9.40 11.58 -21.74
C SER A 169 -9.83 11.98 -20.31
N GLN A 170 -8.93 12.48 -19.47
CA GLN A 170 -9.37 13.09 -18.22
C GLN A 170 -9.88 14.51 -18.51
N PRO A 171 -11.18 14.81 -18.35
CA PRO A 171 -11.64 16.18 -18.37
C PRO A 171 -10.98 16.87 -17.15
N HIS A 172 -10.08 17.81 -17.41
CA HIS A 172 -9.71 18.78 -16.39
C HIS A 172 -11.02 19.33 -15.81
N PRO A 173 -11.19 19.39 -14.48
CA PRO A 173 -12.27 20.19 -13.93
C PRO A 173 -11.97 21.63 -14.31
N SER A 174 -12.52 22.05 -15.47
CA SER A 174 -12.49 23.43 -15.89
C SER A 174 -13.20 24.22 -14.80
N ALA A 175 -12.57 25.29 -14.38
CA ALA A 175 -13.08 26.29 -13.47
C ALA A 175 -14.56 26.57 -13.75
N ALA A 176 -15.45 25.92 -13.02
CA ALA A 176 -16.84 26.32 -12.97
C ALA A 176 -16.89 27.60 -12.19
N THR A 177 -17.06 28.68 -12.95
CA THR A 177 -17.44 30.03 -12.58
C THR A 177 -18.22 30.06 -11.26
N GLN A 178 -17.60 30.65 -10.24
CA GLN A 178 -18.30 31.07 -9.05
C GLN A 178 -19.30 32.15 -9.42
N SER A 179 -20.55 31.76 -9.59
CA SER A 179 -21.69 32.69 -9.45
C SER A 179 -22.35 32.37 -8.11
N ALA A 180 -22.08 33.19 -7.11
CA ALA A 180 -22.79 33.18 -5.85
C ALA A 180 -24.22 33.68 -6.06
N PRO A 181 -25.20 33.11 -5.37
CA PRO A 181 -26.37 33.86 -4.92
C PRO A 181 -26.29 34.07 -3.41
N ALA A 182 -26.46 35.36 -3.06
CA ALA A 182 -26.58 35.84 -1.71
C ALA A 182 -27.81 35.28 -0.96
N GLY A 183 -27.58 34.99 0.34
CA GLY A 183 -28.56 35.20 1.38
C GLY A 183 -29.58 34.10 1.64
N LYS A 184 -29.44 33.45 2.81
CA LYS A 184 -30.47 33.43 3.87
C LYS A 184 -30.00 32.63 5.12
N LYS A 185 -29.88 33.43 6.21
CA LYS A 185 -30.25 33.17 7.61
C LYS A 185 -30.12 31.74 8.21
N ARG A 186 -29.12 31.60 9.08
CA ARG A 186 -29.11 31.16 10.46
C ARG A 186 -30.35 30.38 10.96
N ALA A 187 -30.11 29.14 11.35
CA ALA A 187 -30.81 28.51 12.47
C ALA A 187 -29.82 27.67 13.27
N ALA A 188 -29.59 28.12 14.50
CA ALA A 188 -28.88 27.37 15.53
C ALA A 188 -29.77 26.20 15.99
N ARG A 189 -29.19 25.02 16.09
CA ARG A 189 -29.81 23.91 16.81
C ARG A 189 -28.76 23.13 17.62
N SER A 190 -28.72 23.50 18.90
CA SER A 190 -28.63 22.68 20.10
C SER A 190 -27.81 21.39 20.03
N ALA A 191 -26.66 21.46 20.72
CA ALA A 191 -25.99 20.28 21.28
C ALA A 191 -26.94 19.59 22.29
N ARG A 192 -27.20 18.31 22.12
CA ARG A 192 -27.67 17.42 23.18
C ARG A 192 -27.24 15.99 22.92
N SER A 193 -26.41 15.52 23.89
CA SER A 193 -26.29 14.15 24.40
C SER A 193 -26.18 12.99 23.42
N LEU A 194 -24.96 12.46 23.30
CA LEU A 194 -24.70 11.05 23.11
C LEU A 194 -23.72 10.60 24.21
N GLU A 195 -24.31 10.41 25.37
CA GLU A 195 -23.74 9.63 26.46
C GLU A 195 -24.34 8.22 26.37
N ALA A 196 -23.49 7.23 26.67
CA ALA A 196 -23.83 5.85 26.98
C ALA A 196 -24.21 4.90 25.81
N GLN A 197 -23.20 4.12 25.40
CA GLN A 197 -23.33 2.66 25.38
C GLN A 197 -21.92 2.03 25.39
N LYS A 198 -21.47 1.64 26.59
CA LYS A 198 -20.36 0.71 26.77
C LYS A 198 -20.85 -0.68 26.42
N PRO A 199 -20.14 -1.47 25.58
CA PRO A 199 -20.46 -2.88 25.43
C PRO A 199 -20.06 -3.64 26.70
N GLU A 200 -20.99 -4.40 27.27
CA GLU A 200 -20.72 -5.36 28.34
C GLU A 200 -19.89 -6.52 27.78
N PHE A 201 -18.73 -6.71 28.33
CA PHE A 201 -17.90 -7.90 28.07
C PHE A 201 -18.62 -9.15 28.62
N SER A 202 -18.77 -10.18 27.78
CA SER A 202 -19.39 -11.45 28.13
C SER A 202 -18.60 -12.15 29.26
N GLU A 203 -19.32 -12.90 30.11
CA GLU A 203 -18.78 -13.63 31.27
C GLU A 203 -17.64 -14.60 30.92
N ALA A 204 -17.56 -15.09 29.69
CA ALA A 204 -16.49 -15.95 29.19
C ALA A 204 -15.11 -15.27 29.15
N ALA A 205 -15.08 -13.94 28.92
CA ALA A 205 -13.81 -13.18 28.90
C ALA A 205 -13.26 -12.93 30.31
N ARG A 206 -14.12 -12.91 31.34
CA ARG A 206 -13.70 -12.71 32.75
C ARG A 206 -13.13 -13.99 33.36
N SER A 207 -13.57 -15.16 32.92
CA SER A 207 -13.09 -16.45 33.43
C SER A 207 -11.68 -16.81 32.93
N LEU A 208 -11.25 -16.31 31.76
CA LEU A 208 -9.91 -16.56 31.24
C LEU A 208 -8.82 -15.70 31.90
N ALA A 209 -9.16 -14.48 32.35
CA ALA A 209 -8.20 -13.58 33.00
C ALA A 209 -7.88 -13.95 34.47
N ALA A 210 -8.62 -14.87 35.06
CA ALA A 210 -8.40 -15.34 36.45
C ALA A 210 -7.55 -16.62 36.54
N LYS A 211 -7.05 -17.13 35.42
CA LYS A 211 -6.36 -18.45 35.39
C LYS A 211 -4.87 -18.38 34.96
N TYR A 212 -4.32 -17.16 34.74
CA TYR A 212 -2.89 -16.97 34.44
C TYR A 212 -2.30 -15.81 35.22
#